data_9d81aabcaa72439ac880bd79c0300281
#
_entry.id   9d81aabcaa72439ac880bd79c0300281
#
_cell.length_a   1.000
_cell.length_b   1.000
_cell.length_c   1.000
_cell.angle_alpha   90.00
_cell.angle_beta   90.00
_cell.angle_gamma   90.00
#
_symmetry.space_group_name_H-M   'P 1'
#
loop_
_entity.id
_entity.type
_entity.pdbx_description
1 polymer ?
#
loop_
_entity_poly.entity_id
_entity_poly.type
_entity_poly.pdbx_seq_one_letter_code
_entity_poly.pdbx_strand_id
1 'polypeptide(L)'
;VYISLADNMLYKSGSYEINERAGETLSKIAKIITDYKDYEVLVEGNTDNVPISRTNIRNNWDLSALRASSVVQELQNKYGVDPKRLSAAGRGEYNPITDNDSELGKQRNRRTQIIVTPRLDQFLELIDKAPEAEGEAATE
;
A
#
# COMPACT_ATOMS: atom_id res chain seq x y z
N VAL A 1 6.62 3.18 9.85
CA VAL A 1 5.62 4.24 9.62
C VAL A 1 4.46 3.68 8.83
N TYR A 2 3.27 4.05 9.21
CA TYR A 2 2.04 3.47 8.73
C TYR A 2 1.05 4.59 8.43
N ILE A 3 0.67 4.74 7.16
CA ILE A 3 -0.24 5.81 6.73
C ILE A 3 -1.46 5.17 6.08
N SER A 4 -2.66 5.51 6.55
CA SER A 4 -3.90 5.00 6.00
C SER A 4 -4.68 6.12 5.33
N LEU A 5 -5.14 5.88 4.11
CA LEU A 5 -5.83 6.88 3.29
C LEU A 5 -7.16 6.32 2.79
N ALA A 6 -8.22 7.11 2.92
CA ALA A 6 -9.53 6.75 2.39
C ALA A 6 -9.50 6.72 0.86
N ASP A 7 -10.28 5.82 0.23
CA ASP A 7 -10.25 5.66 -1.21
C ASP A 7 -10.72 6.91 -1.96
N ASN A 8 -11.70 7.64 -1.41
CA ASN A 8 -12.21 8.84 -2.07
C ASN A 8 -11.20 10.01 -2.07
N MET A 9 -10.15 9.93 -1.28
CA MET A 9 -9.07 10.90 -1.32
C MET A 9 -8.08 10.63 -2.45
N LEU A 10 -8.00 9.38 -2.90
CA LEU A 10 -6.99 8.96 -3.87
C LEU A 10 -7.55 8.64 -5.25
N TYR A 11 -8.72 8.00 -5.32
CA TYR A 11 -9.21 7.41 -6.56
C TYR A 11 -10.55 7.96 -6.97
N LYS A 12 -10.83 7.85 -8.29
CA LYS A 12 -12.17 8.03 -8.80
C LYS A 12 -13.01 6.82 -8.39
N SER A 13 -14.31 7.03 -8.16
CA SER A 13 -15.21 5.99 -7.67
C SER A 13 -15.18 4.75 -8.55
N GLY A 14 -15.02 3.58 -7.94
CA GLY A 14 -15.00 2.29 -8.63
C GLY A 14 -13.85 2.12 -9.61
N SER A 15 -12.83 2.94 -9.52
CA SER A 15 -11.70 2.96 -10.45
C SER A 15 -10.39 2.83 -9.70
N TYR A 16 -9.33 2.51 -10.44
CA TYR A 16 -7.95 2.60 -9.95
C TYR A 16 -7.25 3.89 -10.43
N GLU A 17 -7.98 4.75 -11.13
CA GLU A 17 -7.43 6.00 -11.62
C GLU A 17 -7.31 7.01 -10.48
N ILE A 18 -6.14 7.65 -10.37
CA ILE A 18 -5.89 8.66 -9.35
C ILE A 18 -6.73 9.91 -9.64
N ASN A 19 -7.43 10.43 -8.63
CA ASN A 19 -8.19 11.66 -8.81
C ASN A 19 -7.29 12.90 -8.65
N GLU A 20 -7.75 14.01 -9.17
CA GLU A 20 -6.96 15.24 -9.17
C GLU A 20 -6.67 15.79 -7.78
N ARG A 21 -7.53 15.50 -6.82
CA ARG A 21 -7.39 15.98 -5.45
C ARG A 21 -6.30 15.24 -4.66
N ALA A 22 -5.84 14.11 -5.20
CA ALA A 22 -4.83 13.29 -4.52
C ALA A 22 -3.44 13.93 -4.50
N GLY A 23 -3.18 14.89 -5.39
CA GLY A 23 -1.84 15.44 -5.59
C GLY A 23 -1.20 16.02 -4.34
N GLU A 24 -1.95 16.80 -3.58
CA GLU A 24 -1.42 17.39 -2.35
C GLU A 24 -1.06 16.33 -1.31
N THR A 25 -1.93 15.35 -1.12
CA THR A 25 -1.70 14.26 -0.19
C THR A 25 -0.50 13.41 -0.61
N LEU A 26 -0.43 13.03 -1.88
CA LEU A 26 0.67 12.21 -2.39
C LEU A 26 2.01 12.95 -2.34
N SER A 27 2.00 14.27 -2.57
CA SER A 27 3.19 15.09 -2.43
C SER A 27 3.75 15.05 -1.00
N LYS A 28 2.89 15.16 -0.01
CA LYS A 28 3.28 15.07 1.40
C LYS A 28 3.83 13.69 1.76
N ILE A 29 3.19 12.65 1.25
CA ILE A 29 3.63 11.27 1.47
C ILE A 29 4.99 11.03 0.82
N ALA A 30 5.20 11.51 -0.39
CA ALA A 30 6.47 11.40 -1.08
C ALA A 30 7.61 12.06 -0.28
N LYS A 31 7.31 13.19 0.36
CA LYS A 31 8.28 13.86 1.22
C LYS A 31 8.64 13.02 2.43
N ILE A 32 7.64 12.41 3.08
CA ILE A 32 7.87 11.51 4.21
C ILE A 32 8.73 10.32 3.78
N ILE A 33 8.41 9.70 2.65
CA ILE A 33 9.16 8.57 2.11
C ILE A 33 10.61 8.96 1.81
N THR A 34 10.81 10.15 1.28
CA THR A 34 12.15 10.65 0.97
C THR A 34 12.99 10.80 2.24
N ASP A 35 12.37 11.20 3.35
CA ASP A 35 13.08 11.35 4.63
C ASP A 35 13.48 10.01 5.25
N TYR A 36 12.84 8.90 4.85
CA TYR A 36 13.18 7.54 5.30
C TYR A 36 13.91 6.78 4.18
N LYS A 37 15.06 7.29 3.78
CA LYS A 37 15.76 6.90 2.54
C LYS A 37 16.07 5.42 2.39
N ASP A 38 16.37 4.73 3.47
CA ASP A 38 16.83 3.34 3.41
C ASP A 38 15.73 2.33 3.74
N TYR A 39 14.47 2.79 3.76
CA TYR A 39 13.35 1.94 4.10
C TYR A 39 12.60 1.51 2.86
N GLU A 40 12.04 0.30 2.92
CA GLU A 40 11.13 -0.21 1.89
C GLU A 40 9.75 0.40 2.08
N VAL A 41 9.06 0.64 0.97
CA VAL A 41 7.74 1.24 0.96
C VAL A 41 6.77 0.27 0.28
N LEU A 42 5.79 -0.21 1.03
CA LEU A 42 4.73 -1.07 0.53
C LEU A 42 3.44 -0.27 0.46
N VAL A 43 2.85 -0.22 -0.73
CA VAL A 43 1.51 0.36 -0.92
C VAL A 43 0.52 -0.79 -1.00
N GLU A 44 -0.45 -0.80 -0.11
CA GLU A 44 -1.41 -1.89 0.03
C GLU A 44 -2.83 -1.40 -0.18
N GLY A 45 -3.51 -1.94 -1.21
CA GLY A 45 -4.90 -1.62 -1.49
C GLY A 45 -5.85 -2.55 -0.75
N ASN A 46 -6.96 -2.01 -0.26
CA ASN A 46 -8.01 -2.74 0.45
C ASN A 46 -9.38 -2.26 -0.02
N THR A 47 -10.33 -3.19 -0.15
CA THR A 47 -11.69 -2.89 -0.58
C THR A 47 -12.71 -3.27 0.50
N ASP A 48 -13.96 -2.89 0.29
CA ASP A 48 -15.08 -3.48 1.01
C ASP A 48 -15.48 -4.80 0.34
N ASN A 49 -16.59 -5.40 0.77
CA ASN A 49 -17.05 -6.68 0.25
C ASN A 49 -18.06 -6.57 -0.89
N VAL A 50 -18.30 -5.38 -1.41
CA VAL A 50 -19.19 -5.22 -2.57
C VAL A 50 -18.51 -5.75 -3.81
N PRO A 51 -19.11 -6.73 -4.51
CA PRO A 51 -18.51 -7.26 -5.72
C PRO A 51 -18.35 -6.19 -6.79
N ILE A 52 -17.27 -6.26 -7.53
CA ILE A 52 -17.01 -5.36 -8.64
C ILE A 52 -16.61 -6.18 -9.87
N SER A 53 -17.10 -5.76 -11.03
CA SER A 53 -16.70 -6.31 -12.31
C SER A 53 -16.81 -5.21 -13.36
N ARG A 54 -15.69 -4.84 -13.95
CA ARG A 54 -15.59 -3.79 -14.97
C ARG A 54 -14.48 -4.16 -15.94
N THR A 55 -14.31 -3.38 -16.99
CA THR A 55 -13.20 -3.58 -17.92
C THR A 55 -11.88 -3.56 -17.16
N ASN A 56 -11.10 -4.63 -17.31
CA ASN A 56 -9.81 -4.84 -16.66
C ASN A 56 -9.88 -5.05 -15.13
N ILE A 57 -11.06 -5.14 -14.55
CA ILE A 57 -11.26 -5.39 -13.12
C ILE A 57 -12.24 -6.56 -12.98
N ARG A 58 -11.73 -7.75 -12.68
CA ARG A 58 -12.57 -8.96 -12.55
C ARG A 58 -13.22 -9.04 -11.17
N ASN A 59 -12.56 -8.54 -10.15
CA ASN A 59 -12.98 -8.70 -8.76
C ASN A 59 -12.21 -7.70 -7.87
N ASN A 60 -12.42 -7.80 -6.56
CA ASN A 60 -11.75 -6.93 -5.60
C ASN A 60 -10.24 -7.18 -5.48
N TRP A 61 -9.76 -8.38 -5.80
CA TRP A 61 -8.33 -8.63 -5.90
C TRP A 61 -7.69 -7.72 -6.95
N ASP A 62 -8.28 -7.70 -8.13
CA ASP A 62 -7.78 -6.86 -9.23
C ASP A 62 -7.86 -5.38 -8.85
N LEU A 63 -9.00 -4.94 -8.33
CA LEU A 63 -9.19 -3.53 -7.97
C LEU A 63 -8.15 -3.06 -6.95
N SER A 64 -7.97 -3.83 -5.89
CA SER A 64 -7.04 -3.46 -4.83
C SER A 64 -5.59 -3.44 -5.32
N ALA A 65 -5.19 -4.41 -6.13
CA ALA A 65 -3.85 -4.47 -6.69
C ALA A 65 -3.58 -3.34 -7.68
N LEU A 66 -4.54 -3.06 -8.56
CA LEU A 66 -4.42 -1.97 -9.53
C LEU A 66 -4.40 -0.60 -8.86
N ARG A 67 -5.17 -0.42 -7.81
CA ARG A 67 -5.15 0.82 -7.02
C ARG A 67 -3.80 1.05 -6.38
N ALA A 68 -3.23 0.03 -5.76
CA ALA A 68 -1.89 0.12 -5.17
C ALA A 68 -0.85 0.42 -6.25
N SER A 69 -0.95 -0.23 -7.40
CA SER A 69 -0.07 0.01 -8.54
C SER A 69 -0.14 1.45 -9.03
N SER A 70 -1.34 2.02 -9.10
CA SER A 70 -1.51 3.42 -9.52
C SER A 70 -0.79 4.39 -8.58
N VAL A 71 -0.87 4.17 -7.28
CA VAL A 71 -0.17 5.01 -6.30
C VAL A 71 1.34 4.86 -6.44
N VAL A 72 1.83 3.63 -6.59
CA VAL A 72 3.27 3.37 -6.79
C VAL A 72 3.77 4.11 -8.03
N GLN A 73 3.05 4.03 -9.13
CA GLN A 73 3.44 4.70 -10.37
C GLN A 73 3.44 6.22 -10.22
N GLU A 74 2.47 6.76 -9.53
CA GLU A 74 2.40 8.19 -9.26
C GLU A 74 3.58 8.66 -8.40
N LEU A 75 3.91 7.91 -7.35
CA LEU A 75 5.05 8.23 -6.49
C LEU A 75 6.37 8.19 -7.27
N GLN A 76 6.52 7.22 -8.16
CA GLN A 76 7.72 7.10 -8.99
C GLN A 76 7.78 8.21 -10.04
N ASN A 77 6.73 8.34 -10.85
CA ASN A 77 6.77 9.16 -12.06
C ASN A 77 6.60 10.64 -11.80
N LYS A 78 5.79 11.00 -10.82
CA LYS A 78 5.48 12.39 -10.55
C LYS A 78 6.30 12.97 -9.39
N TYR A 79 6.62 12.15 -8.40
CA TYR A 79 7.30 12.63 -7.19
C TYR A 79 8.73 12.09 -7.03
N GLY A 80 9.21 11.34 -7.99
CA GLY A 80 10.61 10.94 -8.04
C GLY A 80 11.06 9.94 -7.00
N VAL A 81 10.16 9.18 -6.41
CA VAL A 81 10.52 8.13 -5.47
C VAL A 81 11.23 7.00 -6.21
N ASP A 82 12.34 6.51 -5.66
CA ASP A 82 13.11 5.43 -6.26
C ASP A 82 12.25 4.16 -6.36
N PRO A 83 12.00 3.64 -7.58
CA PRO A 83 11.15 2.46 -7.74
C PRO A 83 11.69 1.20 -7.10
N LYS A 84 12.99 1.13 -6.84
CA LYS A 84 13.59 -0.02 -6.14
C LYS A 84 13.10 -0.17 -4.72
N ARG A 85 12.56 0.90 -4.14
CA ARG A 85 12.03 0.92 -2.79
C ARG A 85 10.54 0.60 -2.73
N LEU A 86 9.85 0.58 -3.88
CA LEU A 86 8.39 0.53 -3.95
C LEU A 86 7.89 -0.87 -4.24
N SER A 87 6.84 -1.27 -3.56
CA SER A 87 6.07 -2.49 -3.84
C SER A 87 4.59 -2.17 -3.77
N ALA A 88 3.81 -2.84 -4.60
CA ALA A 88 2.36 -2.70 -4.62
C ALA A 88 1.73 -4.05 -4.27
N ALA A 89 0.72 -4.05 -3.40
CA ALA A 89 0.00 -5.26 -3.01
C ALA A 89 -1.49 -5.00 -2.94
N GLY A 90 -2.28 -6.01 -3.30
CA GLY A 90 -3.72 -5.99 -3.16
C GLY A 90 -4.17 -7.03 -2.14
N ARG A 91 -4.98 -6.60 -1.18
CA ARG A 91 -5.55 -7.48 -0.16
C ARG A 91 -7.00 -7.85 -0.47
N GLY A 92 -7.58 -7.29 -1.53
CA GLY A 92 -8.99 -7.50 -1.84
C GLY A 92 -9.88 -7.03 -0.70
N GLU A 93 -10.95 -7.78 -0.46
CA GLU A 93 -11.89 -7.52 0.65
C GLU A 93 -11.51 -8.22 1.96
N TYR A 94 -10.40 -8.94 1.97
CA TYR A 94 -10.09 -9.93 3.01
C TYR A 94 -9.26 -9.39 4.17
N ASN A 95 -9.10 -8.07 4.25
CA ASN A 95 -8.38 -7.42 5.33
C ASN A 95 -9.20 -6.28 5.95
N PRO A 96 -10.46 -6.56 6.37
CA PRO A 96 -11.33 -5.50 6.88
C PRO A 96 -10.85 -5.00 8.25
N ILE A 97 -11.04 -3.70 8.49
CA ILE A 97 -10.79 -3.11 9.81
C ILE A 97 -12.08 -2.95 10.61
N THR A 98 -13.21 -3.13 9.95
CA THR A 98 -14.53 -3.09 10.57
C THR A 98 -15.48 -3.97 9.77
N ASP A 99 -16.74 -4.12 10.19
CA ASP A 99 -17.72 -4.88 9.42
C ASP A 99 -18.14 -4.14 8.14
N ASN A 100 -18.75 -4.88 7.22
CA ASN A 100 -19.29 -4.35 5.97
C ASN A 100 -20.81 -4.20 6.00
N ASP A 101 -21.41 -4.15 7.19
CA ASP A 101 -22.87 -4.13 7.35
C ASP A 101 -23.47 -2.73 7.22
N SER A 102 -22.65 -1.71 7.24
CA SER A 102 -23.08 -0.32 7.09
C SER A 102 -22.26 0.39 6.03
N GLU A 103 -22.78 1.49 5.50
CA GLU A 103 -22.04 2.32 4.55
C GLU A 103 -20.77 2.90 5.20
N LEU A 104 -20.85 3.27 6.47
CA LEU A 104 -19.69 3.78 7.19
C LEU A 104 -18.60 2.71 7.33
N GLY A 105 -18.98 1.47 7.66
CA GLY A 105 -18.04 0.37 7.77
C GLY A 105 -17.37 0.07 6.43
N LYS A 106 -18.16 -0.01 5.36
CA LYS A 106 -17.63 -0.22 4.02
C LYS A 106 -16.65 0.89 3.63
N GLN A 107 -17.00 2.13 3.91
CA GLN A 107 -16.15 3.28 3.60
C GLN A 107 -14.81 3.19 4.31
N ARG A 108 -14.80 2.76 5.56
CA ARG A 108 -13.57 2.58 6.33
C ARG A 108 -12.71 1.44 5.79
N ASN A 109 -13.33 0.40 5.28
CA ASN A 109 -12.60 -0.74 4.70
C ASN A 109 -11.96 -0.38 3.35
N ARG A 110 -12.56 0.54 2.59
CA ARG A 110 -11.99 1.03 1.32
C ARG A 110 -10.87 2.00 1.62
N ARG A 111 -9.67 1.49 1.71
CA ARG A 111 -8.50 2.29 2.08
C ARG A 111 -7.24 1.80 1.40
N THR A 112 -6.27 2.67 1.29
CA THR A 112 -4.92 2.36 0.86
C THR A 112 -3.97 2.64 2.00
N GLN A 113 -3.12 1.68 2.32
CA GLN A 113 -2.16 1.81 3.39
C GLN A 113 -0.76 1.91 2.80
N ILE A 114 0.02 2.85 3.30
CA ILE A 114 1.41 3.01 2.91
C ILE A 114 2.25 2.65 4.12
N ILE A 115 3.03 1.59 3.99
CA ILE A 115 3.80 1.00 5.07
C ILE A 115 5.28 1.19 4.76
N VAL A 116 5.97 1.89 5.65
CA VAL A 116 7.41 2.16 5.51
C VAL A 116 8.13 1.33 6.55
N THR A 117 8.96 0.39 6.10
CA THR A 117 9.64 -0.58 6.95
C THR A 117 11.14 -0.59 6.69
N PRO A 118 11.94 -1.03 7.67
CA PRO A 118 13.37 -1.23 7.45
C PRO A 118 13.61 -2.22 6.30
N ARG A 119 14.69 -2.03 5.58
CA ARG A 119 15.08 -2.94 4.49
C ARG A 119 15.50 -4.30 5.05
N LEU A 120 15.44 -5.30 4.19
CA LEU A 120 15.76 -6.68 4.58
C LEU A 120 17.19 -6.80 5.13
N ASP A 121 18.15 -6.13 4.53
CA ASP A 121 19.52 -6.15 5.00
C ASP A 121 19.66 -5.59 6.42
N GLN A 122 18.94 -4.54 6.74
CA GLN A 122 18.89 -3.98 8.09
C GLN A 122 18.23 -4.96 9.07
N PHE A 123 17.20 -5.65 8.62
CA PHE A 123 16.54 -6.67 9.41
C PHE A 123 17.47 -7.85 9.70
N LEU A 124 18.23 -8.28 8.71
CA LEU A 124 19.21 -9.36 8.86
C LEU A 124 20.32 -8.97 9.85
N GLU A 125 20.74 -7.73 9.88
CA GLU A 125 21.69 -7.25 10.87
C GLU A 125 21.15 -7.40 12.29
N LEU A 126 19.85 -7.14 12.48
CA LEU A 126 19.22 -7.32 13.78
C LEU A 126 19.18 -8.80 14.19
N ILE A 127 18.97 -9.69 13.24
CA ILE A 127 18.99 -11.13 13.46
C ILE A 127 20.38 -11.60 13.84
N ASP A 128 21.40 -11.11 13.16
CA ASP A 128 22.79 -11.45 13.42
C ASP A 128 23.24 -11.06 14.84
N LYS A 129 22.62 -10.04 15.41
CA LYS A 129 22.88 -9.63 16.79
C LYS A 129 22.16 -10.48 17.81
N ALA A 130 21.23 -11.34 17.39
CA ALA A 130 20.47 -12.23 18.26
C ALA A 130 21.18 -13.58 18.27
N PRO A 131 21.75 -14.03 19.42
CA PRO A 131 22.63 -15.19 19.44
C PRO A 131 22.04 -16.50 18.98
N GLU A 132 20.72 -16.62 18.96
CA GLU A 132 20.06 -17.90 18.72
C GLU A 132 19.39 -18.03 17.36
N ALA A 133 19.49 -17.00 16.51
CA ALA A 133 18.87 -17.01 15.21
C ALA A 133 19.80 -17.42 14.08
N GLU A 134 21.09 -17.53 14.33
CA GLU A 134 22.10 -17.71 13.31
C GLU A 134 21.93 -18.91 12.42
N GLY A 135 21.71 -20.07 13.01
CA GLY A 135 21.70 -21.31 12.24
C GLY A 135 20.55 -21.43 11.29
N GLU A 136 19.41 -20.90 11.64
CA GLU A 136 18.20 -21.00 10.84
C GLU A 136 18.16 -20.01 9.68
N ALA A 137 18.67 -18.82 9.90
CA ALA A 137 18.72 -17.83 8.83
C ALA A 137 19.64 -18.23 7.68
N ALA A 138 20.64 -19.06 7.96
CA ALA A 138 21.62 -19.47 6.96
C ALA A 138 21.17 -20.63 6.08
N THR A 139 20.12 -21.34 6.42
CA THR A 139 19.67 -22.52 5.67
C THR A 139 18.70 -22.20 4.55
N GLU A 140 18.24 -21.01 4.49
CA GLU A 140 17.35 -20.55 3.42
C GLU A 140 18.18 -19.95 2.27
#